data_e2edb1cd0172eb408c003598b810d3ab
#
_entry.id   e2edb1cd0172eb408c003598b810d3ab
#
_cell.length_a   1.000
_cell.length_b   1.000
_cell.length_c   1.000
_cell.angle_alpha   90.00
_cell.angle_beta   90.00
_cell.angle_gamma   90.00
#
_symmetry.space_group_name_H-M   'P 1'
#
loop_
_entity.id
_entity.type
_entity.pdbx_description
1 polymer ?
#
loop_
_entity_poly.entity_id
_entity_poly.type
_entity_poly.pdbx_seq_one_letter_code
_entity_poly.pdbx_strand_id
1 'polypeptide(L)'
;MLLLCFTLVLSACAGKANTTNNESKEEPKKQAAELKITPFNPGENGLFSVSSSLIEGPKEVVLVDAQFEKSNAEKLVKMIQDTGKKLTTVYVSHKDPDFYFGLSAIRKAFPDVNIVATPATVEGIKATIKIKNDFWSPILKENAPTELIVPDVLDGDKLTVDGETVQVVGLNGSDPSHTVLWVPSKKTILGGVPIYENLHVWMADNQTPESRDHWREILKQILDLKPERVIPGHYLGKSSENTSSVTFTRDYIAKFEEAAKQSKNSTELIAAMKKDYPNFKNTSDLEMGAQVIKGERSWP
;
A
#
# COMPACT_ATOMS: atom_id res chain seq x y z
N MET A 1 -62.11 8.05 79.95
CA MET A 1 -61.27 6.93 79.54
C MET A 1 -60.01 7.57 78.90
N LEU A 2 -58.92 7.59 79.63
CA LEU A 2 -57.69 8.29 79.33
C LEU A 2 -56.81 7.46 78.37
N LEU A 3 -56.32 8.08 77.31
CA LEU A 3 -55.33 7.46 76.47
C LEU A 3 -54.03 8.24 76.61
N LEU A 4 -52.99 7.57 77.13
CA LEU A 4 -51.67 8.09 77.40
C LEU A 4 -50.82 7.98 76.10
N CYS A 5 -50.30 9.07 75.57
CA CYS A 5 -49.33 9.06 74.53
C CYS A 5 -47.91 9.11 75.12
N PHE A 6 -47.16 8.07 74.86
CA PHE A 6 -45.72 8.00 75.15
C PHE A 6 -44.95 8.53 73.97
N THR A 7 -44.18 9.63 74.14
CA THR A 7 -43.25 10.11 73.17
C THR A 7 -41.85 9.56 73.45
N LEU A 8 -41.31 8.74 72.52
CA LEU A 8 -39.91 8.30 72.54
C LEU A 8 -39.07 9.33 71.79
N VAL A 9 -38.12 9.91 72.46
CA VAL A 9 -37.08 10.74 71.84
C VAL A 9 -35.93 9.85 71.47
N LEU A 10 -35.68 9.70 70.15
CA LEU A 10 -34.48 9.05 69.60
C LEU A 10 -33.44 10.13 69.24
N SER A 11 -32.31 10.10 69.98
CA SER A 11 -31.14 10.89 69.72
C SER A 11 -30.38 10.31 68.49
N ALA A 12 -30.29 11.05 67.40
CA ALA A 12 -29.55 10.66 66.21
C ALA A 12 -28.13 11.28 66.29
N CYS A 13 -27.12 10.40 66.44
CA CYS A 13 -25.71 10.76 66.19
C CYS A 13 -25.49 10.98 64.71
N ALA A 14 -25.13 12.18 64.31
CA ALA A 14 -24.69 12.52 62.95
C ALA A 14 -23.27 12.03 62.71
N GLY A 15 -23.13 10.90 62.04
CA GLY A 15 -21.85 10.45 61.44
C GLY A 15 -21.58 11.26 60.17
N LYS A 16 -20.49 12.04 60.13
CA LYS A 16 -20.00 12.68 58.90
C LYS A 16 -19.53 11.59 57.92
N ALA A 17 -20.28 11.34 56.87
CA ALA A 17 -19.80 10.57 55.72
C ALA A 17 -18.84 11.47 54.91
N ASN A 18 -17.55 11.11 54.90
CA ASN A 18 -16.57 11.66 54.00
C ASN A 18 -16.86 11.09 52.60
N THR A 19 -17.53 11.86 51.75
CA THR A 19 -17.64 11.58 50.32
C THR A 19 -16.30 11.95 49.70
N THR A 20 -15.42 10.98 49.48
CA THR A 20 -14.28 11.11 48.58
C THR A 20 -14.83 11.17 47.16
N ASN A 21 -14.90 12.37 46.63
CA ASN A 21 -15.08 12.59 45.17
C ASN A 21 -13.87 12.00 44.47
N ASN A 22 -14.04 10.80 43.93
CA ASN A 22 -13.14 10.26 42.93
C ASN A 22 -13.45 10.98 41.60
N GLU A 23 -12.89 12.18 41.42
CA GLU A 23 -12.77 12.78 40.10
C GLU A 23 -11.81 11.89 39.30
N SER A 24 -12.36 10.99 38.50
CA SER A 24 -11.64 10.38 37.41
C SER A 24 -11.16 11.49 36.48
N LYS A 25 -9.88 11.86 36.58
CA LYS A 25 -9.22 12.70 35.58
C LYS A 25 -9.34 11.94 34.24
N GLU A 26 -10.31 12.34 33.41
CA GLU A 26 -10.28 11.99 32.00
C GLU A 26 -8.95 12.52 31.43
N GLU A 27 -8.07 11.63 31.03
CA GLU A 27 -6.89 12.00 30.26
C GLU A 27 -7.37 12.77 29.03
N PRO A 28 -6.76 13.91 28.67
CA PRO A 28 -7.15 14.68 27.50
C PRO A 28 -7.05 13.76 26.29
N LYS A 29 -8.15 13.50 25.59
CA LYS A 29 -8.18 12.78 24.32
C LYS A 29 -7.16 13.45 23.42
N LYS A 30 -6.04 12.76 23.12
CA LYS A 30 -5.00 13.23 22.21
C LYS A 30 -5.69 13.53 20.89
N GLN A 31 -5.72 14.80 20.49
CA GLN A 31 -6.32 15.21 19.23
C GLN A 31 -5.58 14.46 18.10
N ALA A 32 -6.34 13.74 17.27
CA ALA A 32 -5.79 12.99 16.15
C ALA A 32 -4.96 13.91 15.25
N ALA A 33 -3.77 13.47 14.84
CA ALA A 33 -2.93 14.24 13.96
C ALA A 33 -3.57 14.32 12.57
N GLU A 34 -3.64 15.52 12.00
CA GLU A 34 -4.14 15.65 10.63
C GLU A 34 -3.08 15.16 9.64
N LEU A 35 -3.38 14.04 8.97
CA LEU A 35 -2.51 13.50 7.93
C LEU A 35 -2.81 14.12 6.57
N LYS A 36 -1.76 14.35 5.79
CA LYS A 36 -1.83 14.67 4.35
C LYS A 36 -1.19 13.53 3.56
N ILE A 37 -1.81 13.10 2.47
CA ILE A 37 -1.30 12.05 1.61
C ILE A 37 -1.07 12.62 0.21
N THR A 38 0.18 12.58 -0.24
CA THR A 38 0.62 13.14 -1.52
C THR A 38 1.21 12.03 -2.38
N PRO A 39 0.53 11.59 -3.45
CA PRO A 39 1.07 10.61 -4.38
C PRO A 39 2.10 11.24 -5.32
N PHE A 40 3.05 10.43 -5.77
CA PHE A 40 3.95 10.69 -6.88
C PHE A 40 3.86 9.53 -7.87
N ASN A 41 3.74 9.83 -9.15
CA ASN A 41 3.81 8.85 -10.23
C ASN A 41 4.55 9.50 -11.42
N PRO A 42 5.57 8.85 -11.99
CA PRO A 42 6.33 9.41 -13.12
C PRO A 42 5.52 9.45 -14.41
N GLY A 43 4.40 8.73 -14.48
CA GLY A 43 3.56 8.61 -15.67
C GLY A 43 4.31 7.99 -16.85
N GLU A 44 4.09 8.54 -18.05
CA GLU A 44 4.76 8.10 -19.28
C GLU A 44 6.26 8.41 -19.33
N ASN A 45 6.78 9.19 -18.37
CA ASN A 45 8.23 9.52 -18.28
C ASN A 45 9.03 8.49 -17.48
N GLY A 46 8.39 7.51 -16.85
CA GLY A 46 9.04 6.40 -16.18
C GLY A 46 8.97 5.13 -17.01
N LEU A 47 9.90 4.21 -16.81
CA LEU A 47 9.84 2.89 -17.43
C LEU A 47 8.60 2.11 -16.97
N PHE A 48 8.27 2.25 -15.68
CA PHE A 48 6.99 1.81 -15.10
C PHE A 48 6.27 3.00 -14.46
N SER A 49 4.95 3.03 -14.63
CA SER A 49 4.07 4.05 -14.04
C SER A 49 3.67 3.67 -12.60
N VAL A 50 4.68 3.35 -11.79
CA VAL A 50 4.49 2.97 -10.38
C VAL A 50 4.28 4.21 -9.51
N SER A 51 3.36 4.14 -8.56
CA SER A 51 3.12 5.22 -7.62
C SER A 51 3.91 5.04 -6.33
N SER A 52 4.41 6.15 -5.80
CA SER A 52 4.87 6.28 -4.41
C SER A 52 3.96 7.26 -3.68
N SER A 53 3.90 7.21 -2.36
CA SER A 53 3.09 8.14 -1.58
C SER A 53 3.85 8.66 -0.36
N LEU A 54 3.76 9.95 -0.10
CA LEU A 54 4.16 10.56 1.16
C LEU A 54 2.94 10.63 2.07
N ILE A 55 3.02 10.04 3.26
CA ILE A 55 2.05 10.20 4.34
C ILE A 55 2.67 11.15 5.34
N GLU A 56 2.15 12.36 5.40
CA GLU A 56 2.67 13.47 6.19
C GLU A 56 1.78 13.73 7.40
N GLY A 57 2.35 13.64 8.60
CA GLY A 57 1.77 14.20 9.80
C GLY A 57 2.31 15.62 10.07
N PRO A 58 2.04 16.21 11.24
CA PRO A 58 2.59 17.52 11.64
C PRO A 58 4.11 17.59 11.68
N LYS A 59 4.81 16.51 12.05
CA LYS A 59 6.27 16.47 12.29
C LYS A 59 6.99 15.39 11.49
N GLU A 60 6.28 14.32 11.15
CA GLU A 60 6.82 13.10 10.57
C GLU A 60 6.32 12.87 9.15
N VAL A 61 7.12 12.17 8.37
CA VAL A 61 6.75 11.65 7.04
C VAL A 61 7.07 10.17 6.99
N VAL A 62 6.17 9.39 6.45
CA VAL A 62 6.41 8.03 5.96
C VAL A 62 6.38 8.07 4.44
N LEU A 63 7.40 7.52 3.80
CA LEU A 63 7.42 7.24 2.36
C LEU A 63 6.92 5.82 2.13
N VAL A 64 6.00 5.66 1.21
CA VAL A 64 5.53 4.36 0.71
C VAL A 64 6.04 4.20 -0.71
N ASP A 65 6.87 3.19 -0.91
CA ASP A 65 7.56 2.83 -2.15
C ASP A 65 8.55 3.87 -2.68
N ALA A 66 9.66 3.40 -3.22
CA ALA A 66 10.83 4.24 -3.50
C ALA A 66 11.10 4.47 -4.98
N GLN A 67 10.20 4.05 -5.87
CA GLN A 67 10.35 4.13 -7.33
C GLN A 67 11.36 3.15 -7.92
N PHE A 68 11.27 2.97 -9.24
CA PHE A 68 12.15 2.11 -10.02
C PHE A 68 13.45 2.80 -10.39
N GLU A 69 13.36 4.00 -10.93
CA GLU A 69 14.46 4.76 -11.46
C GLU A 69 15.07 5.67 -10.40
N LYS A 70 16.38 5.69 -10.31
CA LYS A 70 17.11 6.58 -9.39
C LYS A 70 16.68 8.04 -9.52
N SER A 71 16.50 8.55 -10.73
CA SER A 71 16.07 9.94 -10.97
C SER A 71 14.68 10.24 -10.41
N ASN A 72 13.76 9.26 -10.40
CA ASN A 72 12.44 9.41 -9.78
C ASN A 72 12.53 9.34 -8.26
N ALA A 73 13.40 8.49 -7.72
CA ALA A 73 13.68 8.47 -6.27
C ALA A 73 14.33 9.80 -5.79
N GLU A 74 15.19 10.43 -6.60
CA GLU A 74 15.75 11.75 -6.30
C GLU A 74 14.66 12.85 -6.26
N LYS A 75 13.61 12.74 -7.07
CA LYS A 75 12.42 13.61 -6.95
C LYS A 75 11.68 13.38 -5.64
N LEU A 76 11.53 12.12 -5.21
CA LEU A 76 10.95 11.81 -3.88
C LEU A 76 11.80 12.38 -2.75
N VAL A 77 13.14 12.29 -2.82
CA VAL A 77 14.05 12.94 -1.85
C VAL A 77 13.73 14.42 -1.74
N LYS A 78 13.63 15.11 -2.88
CA LYS A 78 13.30 16.54 -2.89
C LYS A 78 11.92 16.79 -2.29
N MET A 79 10.90 16.02 -2.66
CA MET A 79 9.56 16.18 -2.11
C MET A 79 9.55 16.03 -0.58
N ILE A 80 10.30 15.06 -0.05
CA ILE A 80 10.42 14.85 1.40
C ILE A 80 11.11 16.04 2.06
N GLN A 81 12.24 16.50 1.51
CA GLN A 81 12.96 17.68 2.02
C GLN A 81 12.12 18.94 2.02
N ASP A 82 11.31 19.16 0.97
CA ASP A 82 10.42 20.31 0.83
C ASP A 82 9.32 20.33 1.92
N THR A 83 9.00 19.17 2.55
CA THR A 83 8.07 19.15 3.69
C THR A 83 8.65 19.81 4.95
N GLY A 84 9.97 19.87 5.08
CA GLY A 84 10.67 20.29 6.30
C GLY A 84 10.50 19.35 7.50
N LYS A 85 9.91 18.16 7.29
CA LYS A 85 9.59 17.19 8.34
C LYS A 85 10.58 16.03 8.36
N LYS A 86 10.57 15.26 9.44
CA LYS A 86 11.46 14.11 9.58
C LYS A 86 10.90 12.90 8.82
N LEU A 87 11.65 12.37 7.86
CA LEU A 87 11.38 11.03 7.30
C LEU A 87 11.72 9.98 8.35
N THR A 88 10.73 9.28 8.89
CA THR A 88 10.92 8.26 9.93
C THR A 88 11.00 6.86 9.36
N THR A 89 10.23 6.58 8.32
CA THR A 89 10.10 5.24 7.76
C THR A 89 9.92 5.29 6.24
N VAL A 90 10.55 4.33 5.56
CA VAL A 90 10.21 3.95 4.18
C VAL A 90 9.60 2.56 4.24
N TYR A 91 8.37 2.44 3.77
CA TYR A 91 7.69 1.15 3.65
C TYR A 91 7.73 0.69 2.19
N VAL A 92 8.24 -0.51 1.96
CA VAL A 92 8.24 -1.16 0.64
C VAL A 92 7.07 -2.12 0.59
N SER A 93 6.13 -1.84 -0.28
CA SER A 93 4.84 -2.54 -0.32
C SER A 93 4.87 -3.84 -1.12
N HIS A 94 5.81 -3.99 -2.05
CA HIS A 94 5.90 -5.17 -2.91
C HIS A 94 7.35 -5.58 -3.24
N LYS A 95 7.54 -6.83 -3.64
CA LYS A 95 8.85 -7.45 -3.96
C LYS A 95 9.40 -7.07 -5.34
N ASP A 96 8.64 -6.39 -6.19
CA ASP A 96 9.09 -6.02 -7.53
C ASP A 96 9.98 -4.77 -7.51
N PRO A 97 10.98 -4.69 -8.41
CA PRO A 97 12.03 -3.69 -8.35
C PRO A 97 11.54 -2.25 -8.45
N ASP A 98 10.43 -2.03 -9.11
CA ASP A 98 9.83 -0.72 -9.30
C ASP A 98 9.29 -0.10 -8.00
N PHE A 99 9.13 -0.90 -6.95
CA PHE A 99 8.78 -0.42 -5.62
C PHE A 99 10.01 -0.07 -4.75
N TYR A 100 11.23 -0.60 -5.07
CA TYR A 100 12.35 -0.48 -4.13
C TYR A 100 13.73 -0.17 -4.74
N PHE A 101 13.95 -0.21 -6.04
CA PHE A 101 15.28 0.08 -6.61
C PHE A 101 15.78 1.50 -6.31
N GLY A 102 14.87 2.45 -6.13
CA GLY A 102 15.20 3.82 -5.72
C GLY A 102 15.68 3.97 -4.28
N LEU A 103 15.64 2.92 -3.45
CA LEU A 103 16.05 2.97 -2.04
C LEU A 103 17.48 3.48 -1.84
N SER A 104 18.39 3.21 -2.79
CA SER A 104 19.78 3.71 -2.70
C SER A 104 19.86 5.24 -2.68
N ALA A 105 19.00 5.93 -3.46
CA ALA A 105 18.94 7.39 -3.45
C ALA A 105 18.33 7.92 -2.14
N ILE A 106 17.28 7.24 -1.64
CA ILE A 106 16.63 7.59 -0.36
C ILE A 106 17.62 7.40 0.80
N ARG A 107 18.30 6.24 0.89
CA ARG A 107 19.28 5.95 1.95
C ARG A 107 20.43 6.94 1.95
N LYS A 108 20.91 7.34 0.76
CA LYS A 108 21.95 8.34 0.63
C LYS A 108 21.55 9.70 1.21
N ALA A 109 20.30 10.12 1.01
CA ALA A 109 19.77 11.39 1.50
C ALA A 109 19.34 11.34 2.99
N PHE A 110 18.91 10.17 3.45
CA PHE A 110 18.40 9.93 4.81
C PHE A 110 19.04 8.65 5.40
N PRO A 111 20.31 8.73 5.86
CA PRO A 111 21.08 7.54 6.27
C PRO A 111 20.43 6.73 7.40
N ASP A 112 19.76 7.41 8.33
CA ASP A 112 19.20 6.82 9.55
C ASP A 112 17.73 6.41 9.40
N VAL A 113 17.16 6.45 8.17
CA VAL A 113 15.76 6.12 7.96
C VAL A 113 15.52 4.61 8.13
N ASN A 114 14.45 4.25 8.82
CA ASN A 114 13.94 2.88 8.86
C ASN A 114 13.39 2.49 7.49
N ILE A 115 13.89 1.38 6.91
CA ILE A 115 13.36 0.82 5.66
C ILE A 115 12.77 -0.55 5.98
N VAL A 116 11.46 -0.70 5.85
CA VAL A 116 10.75 -1.90 6.28
C VAL A 116 9.79 -2.41 5.23
N ALA A 117 9.50 -3.70 5.27
CA ALA A 117 8.49 -4.37 4.45
C ALA A 117 7.89 -5.56 5.21
N THR A 118 6.79 -6.13 4.69
CA THR A 118 6.23 -7.36 5.25
C THR A 118 7.20 -8.53 5.15
N PRO A 119 7.10 -9.57 6.00
CA PRO A 119 7.95 -10.76 5.90
C PRO A 119 7.97 -11.36 4.49
N ALA A 120 6.80 -11.51 3.85
CA ALA A 120 6.69 -12.08 2.50
C ALA A 120 7.39 -11.21 1.44
N THR A 121 7.26 -9.88 1.55
CA THR A 121 7.95 -8.93 0.66
C THR A 121 9.46 -9.01 0.83
N VAL A 122 9.95 -9.04 2.08
CA VAL A 122 11.41 -9.16 2.37
C VAL A 122 11.98 -10.46 1.80
N GLU A 123 11.30 -11.59 2.00
CA GLU A 123 11.72 -12.88 1.46
C GLU A 123 11.72 -12.88 -0.07
N GLY A 124 10.68 -12.34 -0.71
CA GLY A 124 10.60 -12.21 -2.16
C GLY A 124 11.71 -11.34 -2.74
N ILE A 125 12.03 -10.22 -2.09
CA ILE A 125 13.16 -9.35 -2.48
C ILE A 125 14.48 -10.13 -2.36
N LYS A 126 14.74 -10.77 -1.21
CA LYS A 126 15.98 -11.55 -0.99
C LYS A 126 16.17 -12.64 -2.05
N ALA A 127 15.09 -13.30 -2.43
CA ALA A 127 15.13 -14.38 -3.42
C ALA A 127 15.45 -13.89 -4.83
N THR A 128 15.05 -12.67 -5.19
CA THR A 128 15.05 -12.22 -6.60
C THR A 128 15.89 -10.98 -6.88
N ILE A 129 16.31 -10.22 -5.87
CA ILE A 129 16.96 -8.91 -6.04
C ILE A 129 18.18 -8.95 -6.99
N LYS A 130 19.02 -9.99 -6.87
CA LYS A 130 20.20 -10.12 -7.73
C LYS A 130 19.83 -10.37 -9.18
N ILE A 131 18.95 -11.34 -9.43
CA ILE A 131 18.52 -11.70 -10.79
C ILE A 131 17.79 -10.51 -11.45
N LYS A 132 16.92 -9.84 -10.70
CA LYS A 132 16.20 -8.64 -11.18
C LYS A 132 17.15 -7.48 -11.44
N ASN A 133 18.15 -7.27 -10.59
CA ASN A 133 19.18 -6.26 -10.84
C ASN A 133 20.01 -6.55 -12.09
N ASP A 134 20.47 -7.80 -12.27
CA ASP A 134 21.25 -8.21 -13.44
C ASP A 134 20.43 -8.03 -14.76
N PHE A 135 19.12 -8.22 -14.69
CA PHE A 135 18.22 -8.01 -15.83
C PHE A 135 17.93 -6.53 -16.12
N TRP A 136 17.61 -5.75 -15.07
CA TRP A 136 17.11 -4.39 -15.26
C TRP A 136 18.22 -3.32 -15.35
N SER A 137 19.37 -3.51 -14.68
CA SER A 137 20.43 -2.49 -14.67
C SER A 137 20.97 -2.12 -16.05
N PRO A 138 21.14 -3.05 -17.01
CA PRO A 138 21.51 -2.68 -18.38
C PRO A 138 20.47 -1.80 -19.11
N ILE A 139 19.19 -1.94 -18.75
CA ILE A 139 18.09 -1.17 -19.30
C ILE A 139 18.01 0.21 -18.63
N LEU A 140 18.16 0.25 -17.32
CA LEU A 140 18.10 1.47 -16.51
C LEU A 140 19.34 2.35 -16.65
N LYS A 141 20.51 1.78 -16.98
CA LYS A 141 21.78 2.50 -17.15
C LYS A 141 22.10 3.37 -15.92
N GLU A 142 22.26 4.68 -16.10
CA GLU A 142 22.52 5.65 -15.04
C GLU A 142 21.39 5.76 -13.99
N ASN A 143 20.19 5.28 -14.33
CA ASN A 143 19.04 5.21 -13.43
C ASN A 143 19.00 3.92 -12.61
N ALA A 144 19.93 2.98 -12.82
CA ALA A 144 20.03 1.77 -12.00
C ALA A 144 20.37 2.09 -10.54
N PRO A 145 19.98 1.21 -9.58
CA PRO A 145 20.36 1.38 -8.19
C PRO A 145 21.89 1.37 -8.03
N THR A 146 22.42 2.28 -7.22
CA THR A 146 23.86 2.31 -6.88
C THR A 146 24.21 1.31 -5.78
N GLU A 147 23.21 0.85 -5.05
CA GLU A 147 23.31 -0.14 -3.98
C GLU A 147 22.00 -0.93 -3.92
N LEU A 148 22.08 -2.23 -3.70
CA LEU A 148 20.92 -3.09 -3.50
C LEU A 148 20.58 -3.14 -2.02
N ILE A 149 19.43 -2.59 -1.65
CA ILE A 149 18.97 -2.51 -0.26
C ILE A 149 17.80 -3.48 -0.09
N VAL A 150 17.92 -4.37 0.89
CA VAL A 150 16.84 -5.23 1.35
C VAL A 150 16.22 -4.59 2.59
N PRO A 151 14.91 -4.36 2.62
CA PRO A 151 14.22 -3.85 3.81
C PRO A 151 14.35 -4.78 5.02
N ASP A 152 14.27 -4.21 6.21
CA ASP A 152 14.07 -4.99 7.43
C ASP A 152 12.61 -5.48 7.50
N VAL A 153 12.38 -6.53 8.29
CA VAL A 153 11.03 -7.06 8.50
C VAL A 153 10.24 -6.12 9.40
N LEU A 154 9.06 -5.69 8.94
CA LEU A 154 8.12 -4.93 9.75
C LEU A 154 7.65 -5.78 10.94
N ASP A 155 7.73 -5.24 12.15
CA ASP A 155 7.16 -5.87 13.33
C ASP A 155 5.65 -5.61 13.40
N GLY A 156 4.88 -6.68 13.30
CA GLY A 156 3.41 -6.62 13.28
C GLY A 156 2.82 -6.17 11.92
N ASP A 157 1.69 -5.48 11.98
CA ASP A 157 0.85 -5.11 10.84
C ASP A 157 0.61 -3.60 10.70
N LYS A 158 1.39 -2.77 11.39
CA LYS A 158 1.13 -1.32 11.50
C LYS A 158 2.39 -0.48 11.40
N LEU A 159 2.22 0.68 10.79
CA LEU A 159 3.12 1.82 10.87
C LEU A 159 2.42 2.95 11.63
N THR A 160 3.19 3.93 12.09
CA THR A 160 2.63 5.15 12.70
C THR A 160 3.24 6.39 12.08
N VAL A 161 2.44 7.44 11.96
CA VAL A 161 2.85 8.79 11.55
C VAL A 161 2.27 9.79 12.56
N ASP A 162 3.11 10.42 13.36
CA ASP A 162 2.67 11.32 14.47
C ASP A 162 1.61 10.68 15.39
N GLY A 163 1.68 9.35 15.56
CA GLY A 163 0.76 8.56 16.39
C GLY A 163 -0.51 8.09 15.68
N GLU A 164 -0.75 8.50 14.43
CA GLU A 164 -1.83 7.96 13.60
C GLU A 164 -1.42 6.62 13.00
N THR A 165 -2.38 5.70 12.96
CA THR A 165 -2.15 4.33 12.45
C THR A 165 -2.23 4.27 10.93
N VAL A 166 -1.27 3.56 10.32
CA VAL A 166 -1.30 3.09 8.94
C VAL A 166 -1.22 1.57 8.99
N GLN A 167 -2.26 0.89 8.56
CA GLN A 167 -2.40 -0.57 8.70
C GLN A 167 -2.08 -1.30 7.41
N VAL A 168 -1.34 -2.40 7.48
CA VAL A 168 -1.13 -3.32 6.37
C VAL A 168 -2.35 -4.25 6.26
N VAL A 169 -2.95 -4.32 5.09
CA VAL A 169 -4.11 -5.18 4.78
C VAL A 169 -3.67 -6.28 3.82
N GLY A 170 -4.14 -7.50 4.05
CA GLY A 170 -3.82 -8.65 3.20
C GLY A 170 -2.76 -9.60 3.78
N LEU A 171 -2.12 -9.28 4.92
CA LEU A 171 -1.05 -10.11 5.53
C LEU A 171 -1.46 -11.55 5.79
N ASN A 172 -2.72 -11.78 6.17
CA ASN A 172 -3.26 -13.09 6.48
C ASN A 172 -4.12 -13.64 5.34
N GLY A 173 -4.02 -13.05 4.16
CA GLY A 173 -4.69 -13.53 2.95
C GLY A 173 -4.02 -14.76 2.35
N SER A 174 -4.65 -15.33 1.33
CA SER A 174 -4.13 -16.50 0.59
C SER A 174 -2.83 -16.20 -0.15
N ASP A 175 -2.60 -14.92 -0.49
CA ASP A 175 -1.32 -14.43 -1.01
C ASP A 175 -0.83 -13.22 -0.18
N PRO A 176 0.04 -13.43 0.82
CA PRO A 176 0.57 -12.36 1.66
C PRO A 176 1.56 -11.44 0.93
N SER A 177 1.89 -11.69 -0.34
CA SER A 177 2.65 -10.76 -1.18
C SER A 177 1.77 -9.64 -1.78
N HIS A 178 0.46 -9.87 -1.87
CA HIS A 178 -0.52 -8.89 -2.34
C HIS A 178 -1.11 -8.11 -1.17
N THR A 179 -0.36 -7.15 -0.64
CA THR A 179 -0.82 -6.28 0.46
C THR A 179 -1.02 -4.84 -0.01
N VAL A 180 -1.80 -4.08 0.73
CA VAL A 180 -1.96 -2.62 0.60
C VAL A 180 -1.90 -1.96 1.97
N LEU A 181 -1.70 -0.64 1.99
CA LEU A 181 -1.83 0.16 3.20
C LEU A 181 -3.21 0.79 3.30
N TRP A 182 -3.79 0.71 4.48
CA TRP A 182 -5.01 1.39 4.88
C TRP A 182 -4.70 2.49 5.88
N VAL A 183 -5.13 3.71 5.59
CA VAL A 183 -5.05 4.88 6.49
C VAL A 183 -6.44 5.19 7.00
N PRO A 184 -6.85 4.65 8.18
CA PRO A 184 -8.24 4.75 8.66
C PRO A 184 -8.73 6.19 8.83
N SER A 185 -7.88 7.08 9.40
CA SER A 185 -8.23 8.49 9.64
C SER A 185 -8.48 9.29 8.36
N LYS A 186 -8.02 8.79 7.20
CA LYS A 186 -8.23 9.38 5.87
C LYS A 186 -9.08 8.49 4.96
N LYS A 187 -9.55 7.34 5.43
CA LYS A 187 -10.26 6.34 4.63
C LYS A 187 -9.59 6.10 3.27
N THR A 188 -8.27 6.02 3.28
CA THR A 188 -7.45 5.94 2.06
C THR A 188 -6.73 4.61 1.98
N ILE A 189 -6.80 3.97 0.82
CA ILE A 189 -5.98 2.83 0.40
C ILE A 189 -4.85 3.33 -0.48
N LEU A 190 -3.63 2.81 -0.29
CA LEU A 190 -2.46 3.12 -1.11
C LEU A 190 -1.39 2.03 -1.02
N GLY A 191 -0.41 2.09 -1.90
CA GLY A 191 0.70 1.14 -1.94
C GLY A 191 0.30 -0.25 -2.47
N GLY A 192 1.30 -1.03 -2.80
CA GLY A 192 1.15 -2.39 -3.31
C GLY A 192 0.78 -2.49 -4.79
N VAL A 193 0.98 -3.69 -5.31
CA VAL A 193 0.72 -4.05 -6.70
C VAL A 193 -0.77 -4.37 -7.01
N PRO A 194 -1.68 -4.59 -6.05
CA PRO A 194 -3.00 -5.12 -6.39
C PRO A 194 -3.89 -4.20 -7.22
N ILE A 195 -3.63 -2.88 -7.28
CA ILE A 195 -4.55 -1.91 -7.89
C ILE A 195 -3.89 -1.22 -9.08
N TYR A 196 -4.53 -1.33 -10.24
CA TYR A 196 -4.14 -0.70 -11.50
C TYR A 196 -5.22 0.26 -11.99
N GLU A 197 -4.84 1.24 -12.84
CA GLU A 197 -5.80 2.13 -13.50
C GLU A 197 -5.26 2.68 -14.82
N ASN A 198 -6.07 2.65 -15.88
CA ASN A 198 -5.79 3.22 -17.21
C ASN A 198 -4.57 2.61 -17.95
N LEU A 199 -4.21 1.36 -17.65
CA LEU A 199 -3.13 0.64 -18.32
C LEU A 199 -3.38 -0.87 -18.32
N HIS A 200 -2.63 -1.60 -19.15
CA HIS A 200 -2.65 -3.06 -19.08
C HIS A 200 -2.04 -3.55 -17.77
N VAL A 201 -2.71 -4.52 -17.14
CA VAL A 201 -2.29 -5.10 -15.86
C VAL A 201 -1.17 -6.11 -16.10
N TRP A 202 -0.13 -6.06 -15.26
CA TRP A 202 0.95 -7.03 -15.29
C TRP A 202 0.48 -8.39 -14.78
N MET A 203 0.35 -9.36 -15.72
CA MET A 203 -0.18 -10.69 -15.41
C MET A 203 0.89 -11.77 -15.27
N ALA A 204 2.16 -11.45 -15.58
CA ALA A 204 3.23 -12.44 -15.65
C ALA A 204 3.53 -13.13 -14.30
N ASP A 205 3.34 -12.44 -13.18
CA ASP A 205 3.57 -12.99 -11.84
C ASP A 205 2.39 -13.83 -11.32
N ASN A 206 1.19 -13.69 -11.93
CA ASN A 206 -0.03 -14.39 -11.54
C ASN A 206 -0.42 -15.46 -12.57
N GLN A 207 0.47 -16.46 -12.72
CA GLN A 207 0.41 -17.42 -13.83
C GLN A 207 -0.72 -18.44 -13.72
N THR A 208 -1.19 -18.76 -12.52
CA THR A 208 -2.24 -19.75 -12.30
C THR A 208 -3.61 -19.11 -12.06
N PRO A 209 -4.72 -19.80 -12.39
CA PRO A 209 -6.05 -19.32 -12.00
C PRO A 209 -6.16 -19.06 -10.48
N GLU A 210 -5.57 -19.95 -9.68
CA GLU A 210 -5.57 -19.82 -8.21
C GLU A 210 -4.88 -18.52 -7.74
N SER A 211 -3.70 -18.18 -8.28
CA SER A 211 -3.02 -16.92 -7.92
C SER A 211 -3.87 -15.68 -8.27
N ARG A 212 -4.63 -15.75 -9.36
CA ARG A 212 -5.55 -14.67 -9.74
C ARG A 212 -6.82 -14.64 -8.89
N ASP A 213 -7.27 -15.79 -8.35
CA ASP A 213 -8.36 -15.84 -7.37
C ASP A 213 -7.91 -15.19 -6.05
N HIS A 214 -6.70 -15.48 -5.57
CA HIS A 214 -6.10 -14.80 -4.42
C HIS A 214 -6.01 -13.29 -4.64
N TRP A 215 -5.66 -12.84 -5.85
CA TRP A 215 -5.68 -11.41 -6.18
C TRP A 215 -7.09 -10.81 -6.08
N ARG A 216 -8.12 -11.51 -6.55
CA ARG A 216 -9.51 -11.05 -6.39
C ARG A 216 -9.94 -10.97 -4.92
N GLU A 217 -9.42 -11.84 -4.06
CA GLU A 217 -9.72 -11.79 -2.62
C GLU A 217 -9.21 -10.50 -1.97
N ILE A 218 -7.98 -10.07 -2.24
CA ILE A 218 -7.49 -8.78 -1.71
C ILE A 218 -8.27 -7.59 -2.27
N LEU A 219 -8.63 -7.60 -3.56
CA LEU A 219 -9.48 -6.55 -4.15
C LEU A 219 -10.84 -6.48 -3.46
N LYS A 220 -11.43 -7.63 -3.09
CA LYS A 220 -12.67 -7.67 -2.31
C LYS A 220 -12.47 -7.11 -0.90
N GLN A 221 -11.40 -7.51 -0.19
CA GLN A 221 -11.08 -6.98 1.15
C GLN A 221 -10.94 -5.45 1.12
N ILE A 222 -10.30 -4.89 0.09
CA ILE A 222 -10.19 -3.45 -0.09
C ILE A 222 -11.57 -2.79 -0.21
N LEU A 223 -12.48 -3.34 -1.00
CA LEU A 223 -13.84 -2.81 -1.14
C LEU A 223 -14.66 -2.92 0.15
N ASP A 224 -14.47 -3.99 0.92
CA ASP A 224 -15.15 -4.21 2.21
C ASP A 224 -14.76 -3.15 3.26
N LEU A 225 -13.55 -2.55 3.17
CA LEU A 225 -13.11 -1.42 3.99
C LEU A 225 -13.85 -0.10 3.67
N LYS A 226 -14.56 -0.03 2.54
CA LYS A 226 -15.29 1.16 2.05
C LYS A 226 -14.40 2.41 2.01
N PRO A 227 -13.26 2.36 1.31
CA PRO A 227 -12.39 3.52 1.20
C PRO A 227 -13.09 4.66 0.47
N GLU A 228 -12.79 5.90 0.91
CA GLU A 228 -13.21 7.11 0.20
C GLU A 228 -12.20 7.52 -0.87
N ARG A 229 -10.93 7.14 -0.67
CA ARG A 229 -9.83 7.39 -1.60
C ARG A 229 -9.02 6.14 -1.83
N VAL A 230 -8.64 5.90 -3.08
CA VAL A 230 -7.77 4.77 -3.49
C VAL A 230 -6.69 5.32 -4.41
N ILE A 231 -5.43 5.19 -4.02
CA ILE A 231 -4.28 5.52 -4.85
C ILE A 231 -3.74 4.22 -5.45
N PRO A 232 -3.92 3.97 -6.76
CA PRO A 232 -3.45 2.74 -7.39
C PRO A 232 -1.93 2.61 -7.33
N GLY A 233 -1.41 1.38 -7.22
CA GLY A 233 0.02 1.12 -7.30
C GLY A 233 0.60 1.45 -8.69
N HIS A 234 -0.19 1.20 -9.74
CA HIS A 234 0.17 1.53 -11.10
C HIS A 234 -0.97 2.25 -11.81
N TYR A 235 -0.70 3.38 -12.44
CA TYR A 235 -1.67 4.07 -13.27
C TYR A 235 -1.03 4.99 -14.30
N LEU A 236 -1.69 5.19 -15.44
CA LEU A 236 -1.32 6.18 -16.44
C LEU A 236 -2.32 7.34 -16.49
N GLY A 237 -1.81 8.53 -16.81
CA GLY A 237 -2.62 9.73 -16.87
C GLY A 237 -3.13 10.18 -15.50
N LYS A 238 -4.36 10.69 -15.44
CA LYS A 238 -4.98 11.14 -14.20
C LYS A 238 -5.71 9.96 -13.55
N SER A 239 -5.33 9.63 -12.33
CA SER A 239 -6.08 8.66 -11.51
C SER A 239 -7.41 9.26 -11.04
N SER A 240 -8.43 8.42 -10.98
CA SER A 240 -9.73 8.74 -10.38
C SER A 240 -9.65 8.85 -8.86
N GLU A 241 -8.63 8.24 -8.26
CA GLU A 241 -8.39 8.12 -6.83
C GLU A 241 -9.62 7.65 -6.03
N ASN A 242 -10.36 6.69 -6.58
CA ASN A 242 -11.52 6.10 -5.91
C ASN A 242 -11.61 4.59 -6.19
N THR A 243 -12.68 3.95 -5.73
CA THR A 243 -12.86 2.48 -5.85
C THR A 243 -13.05 1.97 -7.28
N SER A 244 -13.18 2.85 -8.29
CA SER A 244 -13.29 2.43 -9.69
C SER A 244 -12.02 1.72 -10.18
N SER A 245 -10.85 2.11 -9.68
CA SER A 245 -9.58 1.43 -9.99
C SER A 245 -9.53 -0.02 -9.47
N VAL A 246 -10.09 -0.26 -8.27
CA VAL A 246 -10.22 -1.62 -7.70
C VAL A 246 -11.14 -2.47 -8.56
N THR A 247 -12.29 -1.92 -8.94
CA THR A 247 -13.26 -2.58 -9.82
C THR A 247 -12.67 -2.85 -11.20
N PHE A 248 -11.97 -1.85 -11.77
CA PHE A 248 -11.27 -1.98 -13.04
C PHE A 248 -10.27 -3.16 -13.02
N THR A 249 -9.42 -3.25 -11.99
CA THR A 249 -8.42 -4.32 -11.90
C THR A 249 -9.08 -5.69 -11.81
N ARG A 250 -10.13 -5.83 -10.98
CA ARG A 250 -10.92 -7.07 -10.89
C ARG A 250 -11.49 -7.48 -12.24
N ASP A 251 -12.12 -6.54 -12.94
CA ASP A 251 -12.80 -6.81 -14.20
C ASP A 251 -11.78 -7.07 -15.33
N TYR A 252 -10.62 -6.41 -15.31
CA TYR A 252 -9.52 -6.70 -16.22
C TYR A 252 -9.01 -8.14 -16.05
N ILE A 253 -8.78 -8.61 -14.83
CA ILE A 253 -8.36 -9.98 -14.55
C ILE A 253 -9.36 -10.98 -15.13
N ALA A 254 -10.66 -10.75 -14.93
CA ALA A 254 -11.70 -11.63 -15.45
C ALA A 254 -11.71 -11.68 -16.99
N LYS A 255 -11.61 -10.53 -17.64
CA LYS A 255 -11.54 -10.43 -19.12
C LYS A 255 -10.29 -11.07 -19.68
N PHE A 256 -9.14 -10.86 -19.03
CA PHE A 256 -7.88 -11.49 -19.43
C PHE A 256 -7.97 -13.01 -19.37
N GLU A 257 -8.55 -13.58 -18.31
CA GLU A 257 -8.74 -15.03 -18.18
C GLU A 257 -9.68 -15.59 -19.24
N GLU A 258 -10.77 -14.89 -19.53
CA GLU A 258 -11.71 -15.28 -20.57
C GLU A 258 -11.02 -15.27 -21.94
N ALA A 259 -10.31 -14.19 -22.27
CA ALA A 259 -9.54 -14.07 -23.49
C ALA A 259 -8.44 -15.16 -23.58
N ALA A 260 -7.73 -15.43 -22.47
CA ALA A 260 -6.70 -16.46 -22.41
C ALA A 260 -7.26 -17.88 -22.67
N LYS A 261 -8.46 -18.19 -22.17
CA LYS A 261 -9.14 -19.49 -22.43
C LYS A 261 -9.52 -19.64 -23.91
N GLN A 262 -9.93 -18.57 -24.57
CA GLN A 262 -10.40 -18.57 -25.94
C GLN A 262 -9.27 -18.49 -26.98
N SER A 263 -8.11 -17.94 -26.61
CA SER A 263 -6.96 -17.75 -27.49
C SER A 263 -6.08 -19.00 -27.58
N LYS A 264 -5.57 -19.31 -28.76
CA LYS A 264 -4.64 -20.44 -28.99
C LYS A 264 -3.20 -20.09 -28.57
N ASN A 265 -2.82 -18.83 -28.70
CA ASN A 265 -1.45 -18.34 -28.49
C ASN A 265 -1.47 -16.90 -27.92
N SER A 266 -0.30 -16.36 -27.60
CA SER A 266 -0.18 -14.99 -27.07
C SER A 266 -0.64 -13.92 -28.07
N THR A 267 -0.41 -14.12 -29.35
CA THR A 267 -0.81 -13.16 -30.40
C THR A 267 -2.32 -12.95 -30.41
N GLU A 268 -3.10 -14.03 -30.35
CA GLU A 268 -4.56 -13.98 -30.28
C GLU A 268 -5.05 -13.33 -28.97
N LEU A 269 -4.42 -13.68 -27.85
CA LEU A 269 -4.73 -13.07 -26.53
C LEU A 269 -4.46 -11.58 -26.52
N ILE A 270 -3.31 -11.14 -27.02
CA ILE A 270 -2.94 -9.73 -27.12
C ILE A 270 -3.95 -8.98 -28.01
N ALA A 271 -4.33 -9.55 -29.15
CA ALA A 271 -5.30 -8.94 -30.04
C ALA A 271 -6.68 -8.77 -29.38
N ALA A 272 -7.14 -9.79 -28.62
CA ALA A 272 -8.39 -9.73 -27.87
C ALA A 272 -8.36 -8.61 -26.82
N MET A 273 -7.30 -8.54 -26.01
CA MET A 273 -7.17 -7.52 -24.97
C MET A 273 -7.01 -6.10 -25.55
N LYS A 274 -6.26 -5.94 -26.64
CA LYS A 274 -6.16 -4.64 -27.36
C LYS A 274 -7.50 -4.19 -27.96
N LYS A 275 -8.38 -5.10 -28.33
CA LYS A 275 -9.73 -4.78 -28.78
C LYS A 275 -10.60 -4.25 -27.65
N ASP A 276 -10.49 -4.84 -26.45
CA ASP A 276 -11.26 -4.42 -25.27
C ASP A 276 -10.69 -3.13 -24.66
N TYR A 277 -9.38 -2.91 -24.77
CA TYR A 277 -8.66 -1.75 -24.20
C TYR A 277 -7.82 -1.02 -25.26
N PRO A 278 -8.45 -0.43 -26.29
CA PRO A 278 -7.74 0.09 -27.48
C PRO A 278 -6.85 1.33 -27.18
N ASN A 279 -7.10 2.00 -26.07
CA ASN A 279 -6.40 3.24 -25.71
C ASN A 279 -5.22 3.03 -24.72
N PHE A 280 -4.99 1.80 -24.26
CA PHE A 280 -3.91 1.53 -23.32
C PHE A 280 -2.56 1.47 -24.02
N LYS A 281 -1.55 2.17 -23.45
CA LYS A 281 -0.26 2.40 -24.11
C LYS A 281 0.84 1.42 -23.70
N ASN A 282 0.80 0.87 -22.48
CA ASN A 282 1.82 -0.05 -21.97
C ASN A 282 1.65 -1.48 -22.50
N THR A 283 1.70 -1.65 -23.80
CA THR A 283 1.47 -2.96 -24.47
C THR A 283 2.54 -3.99 -24.14
N SER A 284 3.75 -3.59 -23.70
CA SER A 284 4.81 -4.47 -23.24
C SER A 284 4.38 -5.36 -22.06
N ASP A 285 3.59 -4.82 -21.14
CA ASP A 285 3.10 -5.53 -19.96
C ASP A 285 2.08 -6.61 -20.37
N LEU A 286 1.18 -6.24 -21.29
CA LEU A 286 0.25 -7.20 -21.88
C LEU A 286 0.99 -8.30 -22.66
N GLU A 287 1.98 -7.92 -23.47
CA GLU A 287 2.74 -8.86 -24.31
C GLU A 287 3.51 -9.86 -23.45
N MET A 288 4.18 -9.39 -22.39
CA MET A 288 4.86 -10.24 -21.42
C MET A 288 3.87 -11.20 -20.73
N GLY A 289 2.81 -10.66 -20.16
CA GLY A 289 1.79 -11.46 -19.46
C GLY A 289 1.16 -12.51 -20.38
N ALA A 290 0.82 -12.14 -21.64
CA ALA A 290 0.24 -13.06 -22.60
C ALA A 290 1.19 -14.21 -22.98
N GLN A 291 2.48 -13.90 -23.25
CA GLN A 291 3.50 -14.89 -23.58
C GLN A 291 3.72 -15.89 -22.43
N VAL A 292 3.81 -15.38 -21.20
CA VAL A 292 4.00 -16.21 -19.99
C VAL A 292 2.79 -17.12 -19.77
N ILE A 293 1.57 -16.57 -19.80
CA ILE A 293 0.34 -17.35 -19.58
C ILE A 293 0.12 -18.41 -20.67
N LYS A 294 0.59 -18.17 -21.90
CA LYS A 294 0.53 -19.14 -23.00
C LYS A 294 1.71 -20.10 -23.04
N GLY A 295 2.65 -20.03 -22.11
CA GLY A 295 3.83 -20.92 -22.03
C GLY A 295 4.85 -20.67 -23.13
N GLU A 296 4.78 -19.52 -23.81
CA GLU A 296 5.71 -19.14 -24.87
C GLU A 296 6.97 -18.45 -24.33
N ARG A 297 6.92 -18.04 -23.06
CA ARG A 297 8.03 -17.39 -22.36
C ARG A 297 8.05 -17.81 -20.90
N SER A 298 9.26 -18.09 -20.38
CA SER A 298 9.48 -18.29 -18.95
C SER A 298 9.61 -16.93 -18.23
N TRP A 299 9.02 -16.85 -17.04
CA TRP A 299 9.15 -15.73 -16.13
C TRP A 299 9.33 -16.27 -14.70
N PRO A 300 10.34 -15.78 -13.91
CA PRO A 300 10.64 -16.28 -12.58
C PRO A 300 9.60 -15.92 -11.51
#